data_b9fd5914fd7b62121c26bd036714da68
#
_entry.id   b9fd5914fd7b62121c26bd036714da68
#
_cell.length_a   1.000
_cell.length_b   1.000
_cell.length_c   1.000
_cell.angle_alpha   90.00
_cell.angle_beta   90.00
_cell.angle_gamma   90.00
#
_symmetry.space_group_name_H-M   'P 1'
#
loop_
_entity.id
_entity.type
_entity.pdbx_description
1 polymer ?
#
loop_
_entity_poly.entity_id
_entity_poly.type
_entity_poly.pdbx_seq_one_letter_code
_entity_poly.pdbx_strand_id
1 'polypeptide(L)'
;MGTEEYRRIRVLWPDHLNLARGKYLPARLAERGTRHCLSVFSLGYDRDMGPTPGTGFLEGMPDMECHFDVSEIRPGWEDGVGVVVGDLERNGKPVPLAPRTVLRNAVDAWTQMGFKPKVGIELEAYVMEPDPNGGWRPYNAPGSMVYGTGIRSDPEGIMQAIDETGERLGFRIESMNGEFDMGQFEMTLEFDDAMRCADEVFLFRAMAMEVAAQKGHLLTFMPRPIPEFGGNGLHVNLSLEDSSGNNAMLDPSTPDGLSALAKSCIAGQLH
;
A
#
# COMPACT_ATOMS: atom_id res chain seq x y z
N MET A 1 -18.55 14.09 4.41
CA MET A 1 -18.46 14.03 5.89
C MET A 1 -17.50 15.13 6.31
N GLY A 2 -17.79 15.88 7.38
CA GLY A 2 -16.93 16.98 7.79
C GLY A 2 -15.81 16.50 8.74
N THR A 3 -14.72 17.24 8.84
CA THR A 3 -13.62 16.96 9.78
C THR A 3 -14.06 16.98 11.25
N GLU A 4 -15.27 17.48 11.54
CA GLU A 4 -15.82 17.61 12.90
C GLU A 4 -16.14 16.25 13.56
N GLU A 5 -16.24 15.18 12.79
CA GLU A 5 -16.46 13.82 13.29
C GLU A 5 -15.21 13.22 13.93
N TYR A 6 -14.02 13.78 13.64
CA TYR A 6 -12.76 13.25 14.11
C TYR A 6 -12.12 14.17 15.16
N ARG A 7 -11.50 13.58 16.15
CA ARG A 7 -10.63 14.29 17.10
C ARG A 7 -9.29 14.66 16.47
N ARG A 8 -8.76 13.76 15.62
CA ARG A 8 -7.46 13.90 14.92
C ARG A 8 -7.55 13.37 13.52
N ILE A 9 -6.70 13.89 12.65
CA ILE A 9 -6.44 13.34 11.32
C ILE A 9 -5.03 12.79 11.30
N ARG A 10 -4.91 11.53 10.90
CA ARG A 10 -3.64 10.87 10.62
C ARG A 10 -3.32 11.07 9.14
N VAL A 11 -2.41 11.99 8.87
CA VAL A 11 -1.93 12.26 7.51
C VAL A 11 -0.79 11.32 7.21
N LEU A 12 -0.94 10.46 6.22
CA LEU A 12 0.03 9.45 5.81
C LEU A 12 0.54 9.72 4.40
N TRP A 13 1.75 9.27 4.12
CA TRP A 13 2.34 9.25 2.79
C TRP A 13 3.42 8.15 2.71
N PRO A 14 3.58 7.47 1.55
CA PRO A 14 4.63 6.48 1.35
C PRO A 14 5.98 7.14 1.09
N ASP A 15 7.04 6.66 1.75
CA ASP A 15 8.41 7.00 1.37
C ASP A 15 8.95 6.03 0.30
N HIS A 16 10.20 6.22 -0.12
CA HIS A 16 10.88 5.39 -1.12
C HIS A 16 11.13 3.94 -0.67
N LEU A 17 11.00 3.64 0.62
CA LEU A 17 11.03 2.30 1.20
C LEU A 17 9.63 1.70 1.38
N ASN A 18 8.60 2.40 0.87
CA ASN A 18 7.20 2.07 1.08
C ASN A 18 6.78 1.97 2.56
N LEU A 19 7.45 2.74 3.41
CA LEU A 19 7.05 2.91 4.81
C LEU A 19 6.00 4.02 4.93
N ALA A 20 4.99 3.77 5.77
CA ALA A 20 3.98 4.75 6.08
C ALA A 20 4.57 5.84 6.99
N ARG A 21 4.88 6.99 6.40
CA ARG A 21 5.29 8.20 7.11
C ARG A 21 4.10 9.09 7.35
N GLY A 22 4.13 9.89 8.40
CA GLY A 22 3.02 10.81 8.63
C GLY A 22 3.06 11.56 9.95
N LYS A 23 1.98 12.31 10.18
CA LYS A 23 1.74 13.04 11.43
C LYS A 23 0.27 13.01 11.80
N TYR A 24 -0.01 13.12 13.08
CA TYR A 24 -1.34 13.40 13.59
C TYR A 24 -1.56 14.90 13.71
N LEU A 25 -2.66 15.39 13.13
CA LEU A 25 -3.14 16.75 13.29
C LEU A 25 -4.41 16.78 14.14
N PRO A 26 -4.64 17.80 14.98
CA PRO A 26 -6.00 18.10 15.44
C PRO A 26 -6.91 18.33 14.22
N ALA A 27 -8.11 17.73 14.20
CA ALA A 27 -9.01 17.81 13.04
C ALA A 27 -9.30 19.26 12.57
N ARG A 28 -9.43 20.20 13.54
CA ARG A 28 -9.59 21.64 13.24
C ARG A 28 -8.44 22.30 12.47
N LEU A 29 -7.32 21.61 12.28
CA LEU A 29 -6.15 22.09 11.54
C LEU A 29 -5.90 21.31 10.24
N ALA A 30 -6.84 20.47 9.82
CA ALA A 30 -6.68 19.59 8.65
C ALA A 30 -6.28 20.37 7.39
N GLU A 31 -6.90 21.51 7.13
CA GLU A 31 -6.62 22.34 5.95
C GLU A 31 -5.18 22.89 5.89
N ARG A 32 -4.42 22.84 6.98
CA ARG A 32 -3.04 23.34 6.99
C ARG A 32 -2.04 22.38 6.36
N GLY A 33 -2.43 21.12 6.16
CA GLY A 33 -1.48 20.07 5.80
C GLY A 33 -0.42 19.83 6.88
N THR A 34 0.66 19.15 6.52
CA THR A 34 1.79 18.89 7.41
C THR A 34 3.12 19.25 6.76
N ARG A 35 4.16 19.43 7.58
CA ARG A 35 5.53 19.63 7.09
C ARG A 35 6.43 18.52 7.60
N HIS A 36 7.35 18.09 6.74
CA HIS A 36 8.28 17.00 7.00
C HIS A 36 9.65 17.36 6.44
N CYS A 37 10.71 16.86 7.09
CA CYS A 37 12.04 17.03 6.55
C CYS A 37 12.24 16.15 5.31
N LEU A 38 12.74 16.70 4.22
CA LEU A 38 13.02 15.98 2.98
C LEU A 38 14.09 14.90 3.15
N SER A 39 14.93 15.00 4.19
CA SER A 39 15.98 14.03 4.51
C SER A 39 15.46 12.63 4.83
N VAL A 40 14.15 12.45 5.04
CA VAL A 40 13.55 11.11 5.17
C VAL A 40 13.84 10.23 3.94
N PHE A 41 14.00 10.83 2.75
CA PHE A 41 14.38 10.11 1.54
C PHE A 41 15.87 9.69 1.48
N SER A 42 16.66 10.06 2.49
CA SER A 42 18.03 9.60 2.68
C SER A 42 18.15 8.45 3.69
N LEU A 43 17.06 8.08 4.37
CA LEU A 43 17.08 7.04 5.41
C LEU A 43 17.00 5.65 4.79
N GLY A 44 17.88 4.74 5.24
CA GLY A 44 17.78 3.30 5.00
C GLY A 44 16.89 2.60 6.05
N TYR A 45 16.66 1.29 5.87
CA TYR A 45 15.96 0.45 6.87
C TYR A 45 16.75 0.31 8.18
N ASP A 46 18.08 0.45 8.13
CA ASP A 46 19.01 0.50 9.25
C ASP A 46 18.95 1.80 10.06
N ARG A 47 18.14 2.77 9.57
CA ARG A 47 18.01 4.13 10.10
C ARG A 47 19.23 5.02 9.89
N ASP A 48 20.19 4.57 9.12
CA ASP A 48 21.32 5.39 8.70
C ASP A 48 20.92 6.32 7.56
N MET A 49 21.51 7.52 7.55
CA MET A 49 21.24 8.54 6.55
C MET A 49 22.31 8.45 5.46
N GLY A 50 21.93 7.95 4.30
CA GLY A 50 22.78 7.90 3.11
C GLY A 50 22.94 9.29 2.45
N PRO A 51 24.01 9.49 1.69
CA PRO A 51 24.23 10.73 0.94
C PRO A 51 23.26 10.79 -0.26
N THR A 52 22.18 11.53 -0.10
CA THR A 52 21.18 11.75 -1.17
C THR A 52 21.20 13.23 -1.57
N PRO A 53 21.56 13.56 -2.82
CA PRO A 53 21.67 14.94 -3.27
C PRO A 53 20.38 15.75 -3.05
N GLY A 54 20.50 16.94 -2.52
CA GLY A 54 19.38 17.86 -2.29
C GLY A 54 18.56 17.62 -1.03
N THR A 55 18.88 16.59 -0.21
CA THR A 55 18.02 16.18 0.92
C THR A 55 18.71 16.21 2.28
N GLY A 56 20.05 16.23 2.32
CA GLY A 56 20.85 15.95 3.52
C GLY A 56 21.28 17.18 4.33
N PHE A 57 22.23 16.93 5.22
CA PHE A 57 22.78 17.96 6.11
C PHE A 57 23.46 19.10 5.38
N LEU A 58 24.14 18.82 4.26
CA LEU A 58 24.85 19.84 3.47
C LEU A 58 23.87 20.83 2.84
N GLU A 59 22.64 20.42 2.58
CA GLU A 59 21.55 21.22 2.03
C GLU A 59 20.70 21.90 3.12
N GLY A 60 21.09 21.79 4.39
CA GLY A 60 20.40 22.37 5.53
C GLY A 60 19.12 21.65 5.94
N MET A 61 18.97 20.37 5.58
CA MET A 61 17.81 19.53 5.90
C MET A 61 16.47 20.21 5.56
N PRO A 62 16.23 20.50 4.27
CA PRO A 62 15.08 21.30 3.87
C PRO A 62 13.76 20.60 4.16
N ASP A 63 12.72 21.40 4.44
CA ASP A 63 11.36 20.89 4.61
C ASP A 63 10.66 20.69 3.26
N MET A 64 9.71 19.78 3.28
CA MET A 64 8.66 19.59 2.27
C MET A 64 7.30 19.70 2.94
N GLU A 65 6.29 20.03 2.18
CA GLU A 65 4.89 20.17 2.59
C GLU A 65 4.11 18.95 2.14
N CYS A 66 3.18 18.48 2.97
CA CYS A 66 2.26 17.40 2.63
C CYS A 66 0.85 17.97 2.60
N HIS A 67 0.25 17.98 1.43
CA HIS A 67 -1.10 18.46 1.16
C HIS A 67 -2.05 17.30 0.86
N PHE A 68 -3.32 17.49 1.16
CA PHE A 68 -4.38 16.53 0.86
C PHE A 68 -5.70 17.25 0.73
N ASP A 69 -6.66 16.64 0.04
CA ASP A 69 -8.03 17.12 0.02
C ASP A 69 -8.75 16.65 1.30
N VAL A 70 -9.31 17.59 2.04
CA VAL A 70 -10.06 17.28 3.27
C VAL A 70 -11.31 16.43 3.01
N SER A 71 -11.83 16.45 1.78
CA SER A 71 -12.95 15.59 1.37
C SER A 71 -12.56 14.11 1.22
N GLU A 72 -11.27 13.80 1.10
CA GLU A 72 -10.74 12.44 1.00
C GLU A 72 -10.43 11.82 2.38
N ILE A 73 -10.61 12.59 3.47
CA ILE A 73 -10.47 12.04 4.82
C ILE A 73 -11.54 10.98 5.04
N ARG A 74 -11.11 9.78 5.39
CA ARG A 74 -11.98 8.63 5.68
C ARG A 74 -11.80 8.16 7.12
N PRO A 75 -12.74 7.37 7.67
CA PRO A 75 -12.55 6.74 8.97
C PRO A 75 -11.23 5.96 9.03
N GLY A 76 -10.45 6.16 10.08
CA GLY A 76 -9.27 5.37 10.37
C GLY A 76 -9.58 4.16 11.26
N TRP A 77 -8.59 3.33 11.49
CA TRP A 77 -8.70 2.15 12.37
C TRP A 77 -8.44 2.44 13.85
N GLU A 78 -8.19 3.68 14.18
CA GLU A 78 -8.08 4.20 15.54
C GLU A 78 -9.36 5.00 15.90
N ASP A 79 -9.87 4.83 17.11
CA ASP A 79 -11.08 5.51 17.55
C ASP A 79 -10.97 7.05 17.51
N GLY A 80 -11.89 7.69 16.82
CA GLY A 80 -11.95 9.14 16.67
C GLY A 80 -10.83 9.73 15.82
N VAL A 81 -10.19 8.92 14.98
CA VAL A 81 -9.13 9.34 14.04
C VAL A 81 -9.59 9.14 12.60
N GLY A 82 -9.54 10.21 11.81
CA GLY A 82 -9.63 10.11 10.36
C GLY A 82 -8.25 9.85 9.75
N VAL A 83 -8.21 9.20 8.60
CA VAL A 83 -6.97 8.95 7.85
C VAL A 83 -7.05 9.51 6.45
N VAL A 84 -5.94 9.99 5.93
CA VAL A 84 -5.81 10.49 4.55
C VAL A 84 -4.40 10.28 4.03
N VAL A 85 -4.28 10.03 2.72
CA VAL A 85 -2.98 9.99 2.02
C VAL A 85 -2.69 11.35 1.41
N GLY A 86 -1.51 11.89 1.68
CA GLY A 86 -1.12 13.21 1.19
C GLY A 86 -0.09 13.17 0.05
N ASP A 87 -0.08 14.24 -0.73
CA ASP A 87 0.90 14.54 -1.76
C ASP A 87 2.01 15.44 -1.20
N LEU A 88 3.24 15.17 -1.59
CA LEU A 88 4.40 15.90 -1.13
C LEU A 88 4.83 16.98 -2.14
N GLU A 89 5.00 18.18 -1.64
CA GLU A 89 5.45 19.33 -2.43
C GLU A 89 6.64 20.03 -1.75
N ARG A 90 7.43 20.68 -2.56
CA ARG A 90 8.48 21.60 -2.12
C ARG A 90 8.51 22.83 -3.01
N ASN A 91 8.40 24.01 -2.43
CA ASN A 91 8.34 25.28 -3.15
C ASN A 91 7.23 25.29 -4.23
N GLY A 92 6.06 24.72 -3.92
CA GLY A 92 4.91 24.64 -4.82
C GLY A 92 5.08 23.69 -6.00
N LYS A 93 6.01 22.73 -5.93
CA LYS A 93 6.22 21.70 -6.95
C LYS A 93 6.21 20.32 -6.29
N PRO A 94 5.65 19.31 -6.97
CA PRO A 94 5.68 17.93 -6.49
C PRO A 94 7.11 17.47 -6.21
N VAL A 95 7.31 16.75 -5.11
CA VAL A 95 8.60 16.12 -4.78
C VAL A 95 8.83 14.95 -5.74
N PRO A 96 9.86 15.00 -6.60
CA PRO A 96 10.06 13.98 -7.65
C PRO A 96 10.44 12.60 -7.08
N LEU A 97 10.94 12.52 -5.85
CA LEU A 97 11.29 11.29 -5.14
C LEU A 97 10.08 10.60 -4.50
N ALA A 98 8.94 11.30 -4.38
CA ALA A 98 7.75 10.76 -3.76
C ALA A 98 7.09 9.70 -4.66
N PRO A 99 6.81 8.48 -4.15
CA PRO A 99 6.20 7.41 -4.95
C PRO A 99 4.88 7.83 -5.62
N ARG A 100 4.03 8.58 -4.93
CA ARG A 100 2.78 9.10 -5.52
C ARG A 100 3.03 10.04 -6.71
N THR A 101 4.09 10.86 -6.65
CA THR A 101 4.49 11.73 -7.78
C THR A 101 4.94 10.88 -8.98
N VAL A 102 5.74 9.84 -8.72
CA VAL A 102 6.21 8.93 -9.79
C VAL A 102 5.03 8.22 -10.45
N LEU A 103 4.11 7.69 -9.65
CA LEU A 103 2.91 7.02 -10.17
C LEU A 103 2.01 7.98 -10.95
N ARG A 104 1.78 9.19 -10.44
CA ARG A 104 0.99 10.22 -11.12
C ARG A 104 1.56 10.55 -12.50
N ASN A 105 2.88 10.73 -12.59
CA ASN A 105 3.54 10.98 -13.88
C ASN A 105 3.34 9.83 -14.87
N ALA A 106 3.36 8.58 -14.40
CA ALA A 106 3.08 7.42 -15.25
C ALA A 106 1.60 7.37 -15.70
N VAL A 107 0.67 7.65 -14.80
CA VAL A 107 -0.77 7.75 -15.11
C VAL A 107 -1.03 8.87 -16.12
N ASP A 108 -0.40 10.03 -15.95
CA ASP A 108 -0.54 11.16 -16.87
C ASP A 108 0.00 10.82 -18.27
N ALA A 109 1.11 10.08 -18.35
CA ALA A 109 1.65 9.61 -19.63
C ALA A 109 0.67 8.67 -20.36
N TRP A 110 0.01 7.74 -19.64
CA TRP A 110 -1.04 6.89 -20.21
C TRP A 110 -2.26 7.70 -20.65
N THR A 111 -2.67 8.67 -19.83
CA THR A 111 -3.81 9.57 -20.13
C THR A 111 -3.56 10.37 -21.40
N GLN A 112 -2.32 10.88 -21.59
CA GLN A 112 -1.93 11.59 -22.83
C GLN A 112 -1.99 10.69 -24.07
N MET A 113 -1.82 9.38 -23.89
CA MET A 113 -1.99 8.38 -24.96
C MET A 113 -3.45 7.95 -25.17
N GLY A 114 -4.40 8.48 -24.39
CA GLY A 114 -5.82 8.16 -24.47
C GLY A 114 -6.24 6.92 -23.68
N PHE A 115 -5.43 6.45 -22.72
CA PHE A 115 -5.72 5.28 -21.91
C PHE A 115 -5.77 5.63 -20.42
N LYS A 116 -6.57 4.87 -19.68
CA LYS A 116 -6.68 4.94 -18.24
C LYS A 116 -6.17 3.63 -17.62
N PRO A 117 -5.06 3.64 -16.86
CA PRO A 117 -4.54 2.42 -16.25
C PRO A 117 -5.44 1.95 -15.10
N LYS A 118 -5.82 0.68 -15.15
CA LYS A 118 -6.51 -0.06 -14.10
C LYS A 118 -5.57 -1.07 -13.50
N VAL A 119 -5.53 -1.14 -12.18
CA VAL A 119 -4.59 -1.99 -11.43
C VAL A 119 -5.34 -2.79 -10.37
N GLY A 120 -5.05 -4.09 -10.29
CA GLY A 120 -5.40 -4.97 -9.17
C GLY A 120 -4.12 -5.45 -8.49
N ILE A 121 -4.14 -5.54 -7.18
CA ILE A 121 -2.95 -5.94 -6.39
C ILE A 121 -3.33 -7.08 -5.46
N GLU A 122 -2.54 -8.15 -5.52
CA GLU A 122 -2.56 -9.29 -4.61
C GLU A 122 -1.34 -9.18 -3.68
N LEU A 123 -1.59 -9.28 -2.40
CA LEU A 123 -0.61 -9.11 -1.33
C LEU A 123 -0.42 -10.42 -0.58
N GLU A 124 0.77 -10.97 -0.60
CA GLU A 124 1.13 -12.03 0.32
C GLU A 124 1.85 -11.50 1.55
N ALA A 125 1.60 -12.08 2.70
CA ALA A 125 2.20 -11.71 3.96
C ALA A 125 2.34 -12.89 4.91
N TYR A 126 3.35 -12.85 5.78
CA TYR A 126 3.47 -13.74 6.91
C TYR A 126 2.93 -13.09 8.18
N VAL A 127 2.09 -13.80 8.90
CA VAL A 127 1.82 -13.55 10.31
C VAL A 127 2.89 -14.25 11.13
N MET A 128 3.47 -13.52 12.08
CA MET A 128 4.49 -14.02 12.99
C MET A 128 3.99 -13.88 14.43
N GLU A 129 4.30 -14.86 15.26
CA GLU A 129 4.03 -14.84 16.70
C GLU A 129 5.33 -14.66 17.50
N PRO A 130 5.27 -14.16 18.74
CA PRO A 130 6.44 -14.05 19.59
C PRO A 130 7.11 -15.40 19.86
N ASP A 131 8.42 -15.49 19.67
CA ASP A 131 9.17 -16.70 20.04
C ASP A 131 9.52 -16.65 21.54
N PRO A 132 9.30 -17.73 22.32
CA PRO A 132 9.68 -17.77 23.74
C PRO A 132 11.16 -17.52 24.01
N ASN A 133 12.03 -17.76 23.02
CA ASN A 133 13.46 -17.51 23.10
C ASN A 133 13.87 -16.09 22.66
N GLY A 134 12.90 -15.26 22.32
CA GLY A 134 13.08 -13.91 21.81
C GLY A 134 12.97 -13.82 20.28
N GLY A 135 12.49 -12.67 19.80
CA GLY A 135 12.21 -12.44 18.39
C GLY A 135 10.84 -12.97 17.94
N TRP A 136 10.75 -13.36 16.68
CA TRP A 136 9.51 -13.76 16.01
C TRP A 136 9.70 -15.11 15.32
N ARG A 137 8.65 -15.92 15.33
CA ARG A 137 8.56 -17.18 14.60
C ARG A 137 7.28 -17.23 13.76
N PRO A 138 7.16 -18.13 12.76
CA PRO A 138 5.93 -18.29 12.02
C PRO A 138 4.74 -18.53 12.95
N TYR A 139 3.61 -17.89 12.63
CA TYR A 139 2.35 -18.08 13.32
C TYR A 139 1.94 -19.56 13.33
N ASN A 140 1.70 -20.12 14.51
CA ASN A 140 1.39 -21.53 14.67
C ASN A 140 -0.05 -21.85 14.22
N ALA A 141 -0.21 -22.02 12.93
CA ALA A 141 -1.46 -22.38 12.27
C ALA A 141 -1.32 -23.68 11.49
N PRO A 142 -1.31 -24.86 12.17
CA PRO A 142 -1.00 -26.14 11.52
C PRO A 142 -2.05 -26.60 10.50
N GLY A 143 -3.19 -25.94 10.43
CA GLY A 143 -4.20 -26.14 9.38
C GLY A 143 -4.07 -25.15 8.21
N SER A 144 -3.10 -24.24 8.28
CA SER A 144 -2.81 -23.28 7.20
C SER A 144 -2.14 -24.02 6.04
N MET A 145 -2.70 -23.85 4.87
CA MET A 145 -2.20 -24.39 3.60
C MET A 145 -2.81 -23.56 2.48
N VAL A 146 -2.31 -23.73 1.28
CA VAL A 146 -2.85 -23.06 0.08
C VAL A 146 -4.37 -23.17 0.03
N TYR A 147 -5.03 -22.03 -0.08
CA TYR A 147 -6.50 -21.89 -0.06
C TYR A 147 -7.17 -22.34 1.25
N GLY A 148 -6.39 -22.47 2.32
CA GLY A 148 -6.94 -22.74 3.64
C GLY A 148 -7.74 -21.56 4.19
N THR A 149 -8.89 -21.86 4.83
CA THR A 149 -9.78 -20.86 5.44
C THR A 149 -10.29 -21.32 6.80
N GLY A 150 -10.84 -20.39 7.54
CA GLY A 150 -11.49 -20.65 8.83
C GLY A 150 -10.50 -20.91 9.97
N ILE A 151 -11.03 -21.32 11.12
CA ILE A 151 -10.31 -21.40 12.40
C ILE A 151 -9.08 -22.33 12.39
N ARG A 152 -9.00 -23.28 11.47
CA ARG A 152 -7.83 -24.16 11.38
C ARG A 152 -6.63 -23.46 10.71
N SER A 153 -6.91 -22.54 9.80
CA SER A 153 -5.89 -21.75 9.11
C SER A 153 -5.55 -20.46 9.87
N ASP A 154 -6.49 -19.96 10.66
CA ASP A 154 -6.35 -18.73 11.46
C ASP A 154 -6.90 -18.93 12.88
N PRO A 155 -6.23 -19.75 13.73
CA PRO A 155 -6.76 -20.16 15.03
C PRO A 155 -6.95 -19.01 16.03
N GLU A 156 -6.21 -17.89 15.90
CA GLU A 156 -6.34 -16.71 16.77
C GLU A 156 -7.12 -15.56 16.12
N GLY A 157 -7.64 -15.78 14.90
CA GLY A 157 -8.48 -14.82 14.20
C GLY A 157 -7.75 -13.52 13.83
N ILE A 158 -6.51 -13.61 13.39
CA ILE A 158 -5.72 -12.44 12.96
C ILE A 158 -6.25 -11.94 11.63
N MET A 159 -6.41 -12.84 10.65
CA MET A 159 -6.92 -12.51 9.33
C MET A 159 -8.39 -12.11 9.41
N GLN A 160 -9.18 -12.79 10.24
CA GLN A 160 -10.56 -12.39 10.50
C GLN A 160 -10.65 -10.96 11.03
N ALA A 161 -9.79 -10.55 11.96
CA ALA A 161 -9.80 -9.19 12.50
C ALA A 161 -9.37 -8.13 11.47
N ILE A 162 -8.46 -8.49 10.56
CA ILE A 162 -8.06 -7.62 9.44
C ILE A 162 -9.23 -7.44 8.48
N ASP A 163 -9.90 -8.53 8.13
CA ASP A 163 -11.07 -8.54 7.25
C ASP A 163 -12.22 -7.69 7.81
N GLU A 164 -12.66 -7.97 9.03
CA GLU A 164 -13.73 -7.23 9.72
C GLU A 164 -13.41 -5.73 9.86
N THR A 165 -12.13 -5.41 10.12
CA THR A 165 -11.68 -4.01 10.19
C THR A 165 -11.68 -3.38 8.80
N GLY A 166 -11.23 -4.11 7.80
CA GLY A 166 -11.22 -3.69 6.40
C GLY A 166 -12.62 -3.37 5.89
N GLU A 167 -13.57 -4.31 6.07
CA GLU A 167 -14.98 -4.11 5.70
C GLU A 167 -15.58 -2.87 6.39
N ARG A 168 -15.40 -2.76 7.70
CA ARG A 168 -15.90 -1.61 8.49
C ARG A 168 -15.37 -0.28 8.00
N LEU A 169 -14.15 -0.25 7.47
CA LEU A 169 -13.50 0.95 6.95
C LEU A 169 -13.72 1.17 5.45
N GLY A 170 -14.43 0.24 4.79
CA GLY A 170 -14.76 0.34 3.38
C GLY A 170 -13.60 0.02 2.44
N PHE A 171 -12.62 -0.78 2.89
CA PHE A 171 -11.68 -1.41 1.98
C PHE A 171 -12.40 -2.47 1.16
N ARG A 172 -12.13 -2.49 -0.14
CA ARG A 172 -12.75 -3.43 -1.07
C ARG A 172 -11.89 -4.69 -1.16
N ILE A 173 -12.06 -5.56 -0.17
CA ILE A 173 -11.37 -6.86 -0.13
C ILE A 173 -12.10 -7.82 -1.06
N GLU A 174 -11.40 -8.36 -2.05
CA GLU A 174 -11.94 -9.34 -3.00
C GLU A 174 -11.83 -10.76 -2.44
N SER A 175 -10.67 -11.11 -1.87
CA SER A 175 -10.45 -12.41 -1.27
C SER A 175 -9.37 -12.40 -0.20
N MET A 176 -9.44 -13.38 0.71
CA MET A 176 -8.42 -13.69 1.70
C MET A 176 -8.35 -15.20 1.91
N ASN A 177 -7.14 -15.75 1.89
CA ASN A 177 -6.89 -17.19 2.08
C ASN A 177 -5.51 -17.46 2.67
N GLY A 178 -5.32 -18.68 3.17
CA GLY A 178 -3.99 -19.20 3.48
C GLY A 178 -3.17 -19.43 2.22
N GLU A 179 -1.88 -19.17 2.32
CA GLU A 179 -0.90 -19.37 1.25
C GLU A 179 -0.03 -20.63 1.51
N PHE A 180 1.11 -20.76 0.79
CA PHE A 180 1.86 -22.00 0.68
C PHE A 180 2.40 -22.47 2.03
N ASP A 181 2.99 -21.57 2.80
CA ASP A 181 3.63 -21.91 4.07
C ASP A 181 2.76 -21.58 5.29
N MET A 182 3.07 -22.22 6.41
CA MET A 182 2.38 -21.99 7.67
C MET A 182 2.51 -20.52 8.11
N GLY A 183 1.36 -19.90 8.34
CA GLY A 183 1.27 -18.47 8.72
C GLY A 183 1.41 -17.51 7.54
N GLN A 184 1.49 -18.02 6.31
CA GLN A 184 1.42 -17.20 5.10
C GLN A 184 -0.02 -17.05 4.63
N PHE A 185 -0.39 -15.82 4.25
CA PHE A 185 -1.73 -15.46 3.80
C PHE A 185 -1.65 -14.59 2.56
N GLU A 186 -2.65 -14.71 1.70
CA GLU A 186 -2.88 -13.82 0.57
C GLU A 186 -4.11 -12.96 0.81
N MET A 187 -4.02 -11.71 0.39
CA MET A 187 -5.09 -10.71 0.47
C MET A 187 -5.18 -9.98 -0.86
N THR A 188 -6.31 -10.09 -1.53
CA THR A 188 -6.58 -9.42 -2.80
C THR A 188 -7.55 -8.27 -2.58
N LEU A 189 -7.24 -7.10 -3.10
CA LEU A 189 -8.16 -5.98 -3.17
C LEU A 189 -8.73 -5.86 -4.58
N GLU A 190 -9.99 -5.41 -4.68
CA GLU A 190 -10.60 -5.16 -5.98
C GLU A 190 -9.78 -4.16 -6.81
N PHE A 191 -9.70 -4.41 -8.12
CA PHE A 191 -9.02 -3.52 -9.03
C PHE A 191 -9.71 -2.15 -9.13
N ASP A 192 -8.92 -1.11 -9.39
CA ASP A 192 -9.41 0.26 -9.59
C ASP A 192 -8.44 1.08 -10.47
N ASP A 193 -8.71 2.38 -10.59
CA ASP A 193 -7.77 3.34 -11.14
C ASP A 193 -6.42 3.26 -10.39
N ALA A 194 -5.32 3.30 -11.12
CA ALA A 194 -3.99 3.00 -10.57
C ALA A 194 -3.64 3.83 -9.32
N MET A 195 -3.96 5.14 -9.30
CA MET A 195 -3.71 5.98 -8.12
C MET A 195 -4.55 5.53 -6.93
N ARG A 196 -5.84 5.26 -7.15
CA ARG A 196 -6.75 4.84 -6.09
C ARG A 196 -6.38 3.46 -5.54
N CYS A 197 -6.06 2.51 -6.42
CA CYS A 197 -5.60 1.19 -6.02
C CYS A 197 -4.32 1.27 -5.16
N ALA A 198 -3.34 2.08 -5.57
CA ALA A 198 -2.10 2.26 -4.82
C ALA A 198 -2.35 2.86 -3.42
N ASP A 199 -3.23 3.85 -3.30
CA ASP A 199 -3.59 4.45 -2.02
C ASP A 199 -4.36 3.48 -1.12
N GLU A 200 -5.29 2.70 -1.68
CA GLU A 200 -6.02 1.66 -0.95
C GLU A 200 -5.07 0.60 -0.39
N VAL A 201 -4.17 0.08 -1.23
CA VAL A 201 -3.16 -0.92 -0.81
C VAL A 201 -2.21 -0.35 0.25
N PHE A 202 -1.77 0.88 0.10
CA PHE A 202 -0.91 1.55 1.08
C PHE A 202 -1.58 1.66 2.45
N LEU A 203 -2.83 2.13 2.48
CA LEU A 203 -3.60 2.24 3.72
C LEU A 203 -3.98 0.87 4.30
N PHE A 204 -4.38 -0.08 3.43
CA PHE A 204 -4.70 -1.45 3.85
C PHE A 204 -3.52 -2.13 4.54
N ARG A 205 -2.32 -2.06 3.95
CA ARG A 205 -1.10 -2.61 4.56
C ARG A 205 -0.81 -2.00 5.93
N ALA A 206 -0.94 -0.67 6.06
CA ALA A 206 -0.74 0.01 7.33
C ALA A 206 -1.76 -0.45 8.39
N MET A 207 -3.03 -0.53 8.02
CA MET A 207 -4.11 -1.03 8.87
C MET A 207 -3.88 -2.49 9.28
N ALA A 208 -3.61 -3.38 8.33
CA ALA A 208 -3.44 -4.80 8.56
C ALA A 208 -2.28 -5.08 9.54
N MET A 209 -1.14 -4.42 9.36
CA MET A 209 0.00 -4.53 10.29
C MET A 209 -0.35 -4.07 11.70
N GLU A 210 -1.11 -2.98 11.84
CA GLU A 210 -1.50 -2.47 13.15
C GLU A 210 -2.58 -3.31 13.83
N VAL A 211 -3.54 -3.87 13.06
CA VAL A 211 -4.52 -4.82 13.59
C VAL A 211 -3.84 -6.08 14.10
N ALA A 212 -2.89 -6.64 13.36
CA ALA A 212 -2.11 -7.78 13.83
C ALA A 212 -1.32 -7.44 15.11
N ALA A 213 -0.70 -6.26 15.16
CA ALA A 213 0.05 -5.80 16.33
C ALA A 213 -0.84 -5.63 17.58
N GLN A 214 -2.08 -5.17 17.42
CA GLN A 214 -3.06 -5.10 18.53
C GLN A 214 -3.41 -6.49 19.10
N LYS A 215 -3.28 -7.53 18.30
CA LYS A 215 -3.44 -8.93 18.72
C LYS A 215 -2.14 -9.59 19.22
N GLY A 216 -1.04 -8.82 19.31
CA GLY A 216 0.26 -9.33 19.77
C GLY A 216 1.07 -10.05 18.71
N HIS A 217 0.71 -9.92 17.44
CA HIS A 217 1.37 -10.53 16.30
C HIS A 217 2.08 -9.51 15.43
N LEU A 218 3.03 -9.96 14.61
CA LEU A 218 3.65 -9.16 13.56
C LEU A 218 3.12 -9.67 12.21
N LEU A 219 2.52 -8.78 11.43
CA LEU A 219 2.25 -9.04 10.01
C LEU A 219 3.37 -8.40 9.18
N THR A 220 3.99 -9.17 8.29
CA THR A 220 5.07 -8.68 7.44
C THR A 220 4.86 -8.98 5.97
N PHE A 221 5.02 -7.95 5.14
CA PHE A 221 5.05 -8.02 3.69
C PHE A 221 6.49 -8.09 3.14
N MET A 222 7.47 -8.44 3.99
CA MET A 222 8.84 -8.64 3.56
C MET A 222 8.90 -9.78 2.53
N PRO A 223 9.59 -9.62 1.39
CA PRO A 223 9.59 -10.63 0.32
C PRO A 223 9.99 -12.02 0.77
N ARG A 224 10.92 -12.15 1.71
CA ARG A 224 11.33 -13.45 2.27
C ARG A 224 11.76 -13.30 3.73
N PRO A 225 10.80 -13.25 4.68
CA PRO A 225 11.12 -13.04 6.09
C PRO A 225 11.74 -14.27 6.75
N ILE A 226 11.49 -15.47 6.22
CA ILE A 226 11.96 -16.76 6.75
C ILE A 226 12.75 -17.45 5.65
N PRO A 227 14.07 -17.64 5.82
CA PRO A 227 14.93 -18.19 4.76
C PRO A 227 14.53 -19.60 4.27
N GLU A 228 13.96 -20.42 5.14
CA GLU A 228 13.56 -21.80 4.85
C GLU A 228 12.20 -21.93 4.18
N PHE A 229 11.39 -20.85 4.18
CA PHE A 229 10.03 -20.80 3.64
C PHE A 229 9.98 -20.10 2.28
N GLY A 230 8.84 -20.20 1.63
CA GLY A 230 8.55 -19.45 0.41
C GLY A 230 8.60 -17.93 0.62
N GLY A 231 8.78 -17.21 -0.46
CA GLY A 231 8.69 -15.75 -0.44
C GLY A 231 7.26 -15.26 -0.52
N ASN A 232 7.02 -14.01 -0.12
CA ASN A 232 5.77 -13.31 -0.36
C ASN A 232 5.77 -12.73 -1.77
N GLY A 233 4.75 -13.04 -2.54
CA GLY A 233 4.44 -12.37 -3.79
C GLY A 233 3.83 -10.99 -3.57
N LEU A 234 4.01 -10.16 -4.57
CA LEU A 234 3.26 -8.93 -4.78
C LEU A 234 2.88 -8.91 -6.26
N HIS A 235 1.68 -9.39 -6.56
CA HIS A 235 1.21 -9.42 -7.94
C HIS A 235 0.55 -8.09 -8.29
N VAL A 236 0.96 -7.52 -9.40
CA VAL A 236 0.40 -6.29 -9.94
C VAL A 236 -0.24 -6.62 -11.28
N ASN A 237 -1.56 -6.70 -11.29
CA ASN A 237 -2.37 -6.94 -12.48
C ASN A 237 -2.68 -5.60 -13.14
N LEU A 238 -2.27 -5.41 -14.39
CA LEU A 238 -2.46 -4.17 -15.13
C LEU A 238 -3.38 -4.39 -16.33
N SER A 239 -4.36 -3.51 -16.48
CA SER A 239 -5.11 -3.35 -17.71
C SER A 239 -5.23 -1.86 -18.08
N LEU A 240 -5.63 -1.59 -19.33
CA LEU A 240 -5.80 -0.23 -19.84
C LEU A 240 -7.22 -0.07 -20.37
N GLU A 241 -7.93 0.90 -19.84
CA GLU A 241 -9.26 1.28 -20.30
C GLU A 241 -9.13 2.34 -21.42
N ASP A 242 -9.79 2.15 -22.54
CA ASP A 242 -9.87 3.14 -23.62
C ASP A 242 -10.92 4.22 -23.32
N SER A 243 -11.03 5.21 -24.21
CA SER A 243 -12.01 6.31 -24.10
C SER A 243 -13.47 5.85 -24.15
N SER A 244 -13.74 4.61 -24.55
CA SER A 244 -15.07 4.00 -24.62
C SER A 244 -15.37 3.10 -23.40
N GLY A 245 -14.42 2.97 -22.48
CA GLY A 245 -14.54 2.10 -21.30
C GLY A 245 -14.22 0.63 -21.56
N ASN A 246 -13.62 0.29 -22.71
CA ASN A 246 -13.24 -1.08 -23.02
C ASN A 246 -11.82 -1.37 -22.60
N ASN A 247 -11.52 -2.66 -22.33
CA ASN A 247 -10.15 -3.10 -22.08
C ASN A 247 -9.33 -3.10 -23.38
N ALA A 248 -8.46 -2.12 -23.54
CA ALA A 248 -7.62 -1.93 -24.71
C ALA A 248 -6.52 -3.00 -24.87
N MET A 249 -6.28 -3.83 -23.85
CA MET A 249 -5.30 -4.91 -23.89
C MET A 249 -5.86 -6.19 -24.53
N LEU A 250 -7.18 -6.28 -24.74
CA LEU A 250 -7.84 -7.43 -25.36
C LEU A 250 -8.02 -7.24 -26.87
N ASP A 251 -7.77 -8.30 -27.62
CA ASP A 251 -8.14 -8.42 -29.03
C ASP A 251 -8.61 -9.86 -29.32
N PRO A 252 -9.92 -10.11 -29.32
CA PRO A 252 -10.48 -11.45 -29.56
C PRO A 252 -10.16 -12.02 -30.96
N SER A 253 -9.68 -11.20 -31.87
CA SER A 253 -9.32 -11.65 -33.22
C SER A 253 -7.93 -12.32 -33.31
N THR A 254 -7.10 -12.13 -32.27
CA THR A 254 -5.77 -12.73 -32.19
C THR A 254 -5.82 -14.11 -31.52
N PRO A 255 -4.92 -15.04 -31.85
CA PRO A 255 -4.91 -16.39 -31.28
C PRO A 255 -4.69 -16.43 -29.74
N ASP A 256 -3.99 -15.44 -29.23
CA ASP A 256 -3.66 -15.28 -27.79
C ASP A 256 -4.57 -14.29 -27.06
N GLY A 257 -5.55 -13.70 -27.75
CA GLY A 257 -6.47 -12.71 -27.18
C GLY A 257 -5.84 -11.36 -26.84
N LEU A 258 -4.53 -11.17 -27.14
CA LEU A 258 -3.80 -9.96 -26.75
C LEU A 258 -3.74 -8.95 -27.91
N SER A 259 -4.03 -7.70 -27.58
CA SER A 259 -3.85 -6.59 -28.54
C SER A 259 -2.37 -6.29 -28.80
N ALA A 260 -2.08 -5.56 -29.87
CA ALA A 260 -0.73 -5.04 -30.13
C ALA A 260 -0.22 -4.15 -28.98
N LEU A 261 -1.12 -3.40 -28.30
CA LEU A 261 -0.79 -2.61 -27.15
C LEU A 261 -0.33 -3.49 -25.97
N ALA A 262 -1.06 -4.56 -25.65
CA ALA A 262 -0.69 -5.51 -24.60
C ALA A 262 0.69 -6.12 -24.86
N LYS A 263 0.96 -6.56 -26.08
CA LYS A 263 2.28 -7.09 -26.50
C LYS A 263 3.40 -6.07 -26.36
N SER A 264 3.13 -4.81 -26.67
CA SER A 264 4.10 -3.72 -26.48
C SER A 264 4.37 -3.46 -24.99
N CYS A 265 3.34 -3.51 -24.11
CA CYS A 265 3.52 -3.40 -22.66
C CYS A 265 4.38 -4.53 -22.10
N ILE A 266 4.10 -5.79 -22.50
CA ILE A 266 4.90 -6.96 -22.11
C ILE A 266 6.35 -6.80 -22.58
N ALA A 267 6.57 -6.42 -23.82
CA ALA A 267 7.91 -6.19 -24.34
C ALA A 267 8.68 -5.10 -23.58
N GLY A 268 7.99 -4.01 -23.18
CA GLY A 268 8.59 -2.94 -22.39
C GLY A 268 8.99 -3.35 -20.97
N GLN A 269 8.29 -4.32 -20.39
CA GLN A 269 8.64 -4.87 -19.07
C GLN A 269 9.82 -5.85 -19.14
N LEU A 270 10.03 -6.49 -20.28
CA LEU A 270 11.11 -7.45 -20.50
C LEU A 270 12.42 -6.81 -20.94
N HIS A 271 12.43 -5.51 -21.29
CA HIS A 271 13.60 -4.75 -21.74
C HIS A 271 14.28 -4.01 -20.61
#